data_8116b9183752c2e76df816043ed4eb9d
#
_entry.id   8116b9183752c2e76df816043ed4eb9d
#
_cell.length_a   1.000
_cell.length_b   1.000
_cell.length_c   1.000
_cell.angle_alpha   90.00
_cell.angle_beta   90.00
_cell.angle_gamma   90.00
#
_symmetry.space_group_name_H-M   'P 1'
#
loop_
_entity.id
_entity.type
_entity.pdbx_description
1 polymer ?
#
loop_
_entity_poly.entity_id
_entity_poly.type
_entity_poly.pdbx_seq_one_letter_code
_entity_poly.pdbx_strand_id
1 'polypeptide(L)'
;RMPIFVWNVLLTAVLVLLLLAGAIAYAVFFMPKASEEGAANSPSSSAGATEPAGATASPPPASSEPRPDQSTPGGDETTAGTSTQAGSDVADGFTLRADDAGFKVAVADGWERSPKNGRGQVVYSHGDFELIVVPGRDSAAANGSDPMAYQRDKESELEPYRQSSWATASGLRNIQVGQQKMAEGQFTWTSDGGQELFVRNRAVLIAGRYHVVQVRGPEAERDEVTRLYEQAAESYRYTG
;
A
#
# COMPACT_ATOMS: atom_id res chain seq x y z
N ARG A 1 -20.07 -18.18 48.50
CA ARG A 1 -19.55 -17.22 47.46
C ARG A 1 -18.19 -17.75 47.09
N MET A 2 -18.05 -18.32 45.87
CA MET A 2 -16.76 -18.72 45.31
C MET A 2 -15.91 -17.50 45.05
N PRO A 3 -14.62 -17.49 45.35
CA PRO A 3 -13.74 -16.37 45.06
C PRO A 3 -13.60 -16.18 43.54
N ILE A 4 -13.56 -14.94 43.12
CA ILE A 4 -13.49 -14.51 41.70
C ILE A 4 -12.36 -15.21 40.94
N PHE A 5 -11.29 -15.56 41.63
CA PHE A 5 -10.16 -16.29 41.08
C PHE A 5 -10.53 -17.70 40.58
N VAL A 6 -11.37 -18.44 41.31
CA VAL A 6 -11.82 -19.80 40.93
C VAL A 6 -12.74 -19.72 39.70
N TRP A 7 -13.57 -18.66 39.60
CA TRP A 7 -14.44 -18.42 38.48
C TRP A 7 -13.65 -18.19 37.18
N ASN A 8 -12.59 -17.35 37.25
CA ASN A 8 -11.75 -17.08 36.08
C ASN A 8 -10.97 -18.30 35.60
N VAL A 9 -10.46 -19.12 36.50
CA VAL A 9 -9.77 -20.38 36.14
C VAL A 9 -10.73 -21.37 35.48
N LEU A 10 -11.97 -21.45 35.96
CA LEU A 10 -12.99 -22.34 35.39
C LEU A 10 -13.42 -21.87 33.98
N LEU A 11 -13.53 -20.57 33.79
CA LEU A 11 -13.91 -19.97 32.52
C LEU A 11 -12.81 -20.15 31.46
N THR A 12 -11.53 -20.00 31.83
CA THR A 12 -10.40 -20.27 30.94
C THR A 12 -10.30 -21.76 30.58
N ALA A 13 -10.53 -22.67 31.51
CA ALA A 13 -10.51 -24.10 31.25
C ALA A 13 -11.63 -24.53 30.26
N VAL A 14 -12.83 -23.95 30.38
CA VAL A 14 -13.94 -24.23 29.46
C VAL A 14 -13.64 -23.68 28.07
N LEU A 15 -13.02 -22.49 27.98
CA LEU A 15 -12.65 -21.88 26.68
C LEU A 15 -11.60 -22.72 25.95
N VAL A 16 -10.60 -23.23 26.65
CA VAL A 16 -9.56 -24.11 26.06
C VAL A 16 -10.17 -25.43 25.58
N LEU A 17 -11.11 -26.01 26.34
CA LEU A 17 -11.80 -27.23 25.93
C LEU A 17 -12.65 -27.03 24.67
N LEU A 18 -13.31 -25.89 24.54
CA LEU A 18 -14.10 -25.56 23.34
C LEU A 18 -13.22 -25.36 22.11
N LEU A 19 -12.05 -24.73 22.26
CA LEU A 19 -11.09 -24.57 21.18
C LEU A 19 -10.49 -25.91 20.71
N LEU A 20 -10.20 -26.81 21.64
CA LEU A 20 -9.71 -28.16 21.31
C LEU A 20 -10.78 -29.01 20.61
N ALA A 21 -12.03 -28.93 21.05
CA ALA A 21 -13.16 -29.63 20.41
C ALA A 21 -13.42 -29.09 18.99
N GLY A 22 -13.31 -27.76 18.79
CA GLY A 22 -13.42 -27.12 17.47
C GLY A 22 -12.32 -27.55 16.50
N ALA A 23 -11.07 -27.66 16.98
CA ALA A 23 -9.94 -28.10 16.16
C ALA A 23 -10.07 -29.56 15.70
N ILE A 24 -10.58 -30.45 16.58
CA ILE A 24 -10.81 -31.86 16.24
C ILE A 24 -11.97 -31.98 15.22
N ALA A 25 -13.06 -31.24 15.41
CA ALA A 25 -14.17 -31.23 14.47
C ALA A 25 -13.75 -30.69 13.08
N TYR A 26 -12.90 -29.67 13.04
CA TYR A 26 -12.36 -29.14 11.79
C TYR A 26 -11.49 -30.17 11.06
N ALA A 27 -10.62 -30.88 11.78
CA ALA A 27 -9.74 -31.91 11.20
C ALA A 27 -10.53 -33.10 10.63
N VAL A 28 -11.65 -33.48 11.27
CA VAL A 28 -12.49 -34.62 10.82
C VAL A 28 -13.36 -34.25 9.60
N PHE A 29 -13.85 -33.01 9.53
CA PHE A 29 -14.81 -32.59 8.50
C PHE A 29 -14.18 -31.89 7.29
N PHE A 30 -13.01 -31.28 7.43
CA PHE A 30 -12.43 -30.44 6.37
C PHE A 30 -11.09 -30.92 5.83
N MET A 31 -10.44 -31.98 6.36
CA MET A 31 -9.27 -32.54 5.69
C MET A 31 -9.71 -33.34 4.47
N PRO A 32 -9.22 -33.00 3.27
CA PRO A 32 -9.47 -33.82 2.09
C PRO A 32 -8.82 -35.19 2.29
N LYS A 33 -9.63 -36.24 2.14
CA LYS A 33 -9.21 -37.62 2.20
C LYS A 33 -8.20 -37.87 1.07
N ALA A 34 -6.96 -38.11 1.40
CA ALA A 34 -5.96 -38.54 0.44
C ALA A 34 -6.43 -39.86 -0.18
N SER A 35 -6.78 -39.81 -1.46
CA SER A 35 -7.00 -41.00 -2.28
C SER A 35 -5.65 -41.45 -2.81
N GLU A 36 -5.16 -42.56 -2.28
CA GLU A 36 -4.14 -43.37 -2.94
C GLU A 36 -4.74 -44.08 -4.15
N GLU A 37 -3.90 -44.33 -5.11
CA GLU A 37 -3.96 -45.13 -6.35
C GLU A 37 -3.99 -44.26 -7.63
N GLY A 38 -3.16 -44.48 -8.59
CA GLY A 38 -2.28 -45.53 -9.00
C GLY A 38 -1.60 -45.13 -10.31
N ALA A 39 -0.56 -45.80 -10.58
CA ALA A 39 0.43 -45.62 -11.63
C ALA A 39 -0.05 -45.67 -13.08
N ALA A 40 0.79 -45.08 -13.96
CA ALA A 40 1.15 -45.46 -15.33
C ALA A 40 0.20 -45.08 -16.47
N ASN A 41 0.63 -44.19 -17.35
CA ASN A 41 1.13 -44.49 -18.70
C ASN A 41 1.30 -43.19 -19.50
N SER A 42 2.54 -42.94 -19.89
CA SER A 42 2.83 -42.23 -21.16
C SER A 42 2.72 -43.27 -22.31
N PRO A 43 2.41 -42.87 -23.55
CA PRO A 43 3.45 -42.41 -24.45
C PRO A 43 2.99 -41.31 -25.45
N SER A 44 3.88 -40.42 -25.75
CA SER A 44 4.68 -40.23 -26.98
C SER A 44 4.00 -39.99 -28.34
N SER A 45 4.53 -38.97 -29.01
CA SER A 45 4.60 -38.75 -30.47
C SER A 45 3.38 -38.10 -31.14
N SER A 46 3.45 -37.12 -32.01
CA SER A 46 4.41 -36.82 -33.06
C SER A 46 4.03 -35.53 -33.77
N ALA A 47 5.03 -34.76 -34.10
CA ALA A 47 5.29 -34.00 -35.30
C ALA A 47 4.15 -33.56 -36.26
N GLY A 48 4.25 -32.30 -36.66
CA GLY A 48 3.58 -31.78 -37.85
C GLY A 48 3.94 -30.30 -38.07
N ALA A 49 5.06 -30.08 -38.70
CA ALA A 49 5.46 -28.80 -39.28
C ALA A 49 4.55 -28.42 -40.46
N THR A 50 4.27 -27.13 -40.64
CA THR A 50 4.25 -26.47 -41.92
C THR A 50 4.17 -24.96 -41.75
N GLU A 51 5.25 -24.26 -42.06
CA GLU A 51 5.25 -22.91 -42.63
C GLU A 51 4.94 -23.02 -44.14
N PRO A 52 4.47 -21.96 -44.86
CA PRO A 52 5.36 -20.89 -45.23
C PRO A 52 4.72 -19.48 -45.44
N ALA A 53 5.52 -18.47 -45.18
CA ALA A 53 5.98 -17.38 -46.05
C ALA A 53 4.97 -16.46 -46.80
N GLY A 54 5.28 -15.17 -46.73
CA GLY A 54 4.97 -14.15 -47.73
C GLY A 54 4.70 -12.81 -47.06
N ALA A 55 5.69 -11.99 -46.79
CA ALA A 55 6.30 -10.92 -47.56
C ALA A 55 5.31 -9.77 -47.89
N THR A 56 5.55 -8.53 -47.44
CA THR A 56 6.22 -7.45 -48.16
C THR A 56 5.90 -6.14 -47.43
N ALA A 57 6.84 -5.50 -46.82
CA ALA A 57 7.53 -4.24 -47.13
C ALA A 57 6.70 -2.97 -47.25
N SER A 58 6.90 -2.05 -46.27
CA SER A 58 7.59 -0.73 -46.39
C SER A 58 6.85 0.48 -46.98
N PRO A 59 7.39 1.67 -46.79
CA PRO A 59 7.18 2.59 -45.66
C PRO A 59 6.69 4.00 -46.15
N PRO A 60 6.96 5.10 -45.45
CA PRO A 60 6.10 6.26 -45.29
C PRO A 60 6.28 7.36 -46.38
N PRO A 61 5.59 8.48 -46.27
CA PRO A 61 6.32 9.71 -46.45
C PRO A 61 6.11 10.79 -45.38
N ALA A 62 7.21 11.46 -45.19
CA ALA A 62 7.42 12.64 -44.39
C ALA A 62 6.90 13.92 -45.08
N SER A 63 6.98 15.01 -44.34
CA SER A 63 7.04 16.42 -44.69
C SER A 63 5.72 17.19 -44.71
N SER A 64 5.56 18.20 -43.86
CA SER A 64 6.00 19.57 -44.10
C SER A 64 5.68 20.47 -42.93
N GLU A 65 6.70 21.07 -42.36
CA GLU A 65 6.58 22.41 -41.72
C GLU A 65 6.31 23.48 -42.80
N PRO A 66 5.72 24.65 -42.41
CA PRO A 66 6.58 25.75 -42.03
C PRO A 66 6.07 26.70 -40.92
N ARG A 67 7.00 27.24 -40.19
CA ARG A 67 7.01 28.53 -39.49
C ARG A 67 7.15 29.67 -40.53
N PRO A 68 6.91 31.01 -40.28
CA PRO A 68 7.01 31.79 -39.03
C PRO A 68 5.90 32.86 -38.87
N ASP A 69 5.77 33.58 -37.75
CA ASP A 69 6.20 34.95 -37.62
C ASP A 69 5.95 35.54 -36.22
N GLN A 70 6.88 36.36 -35.84
CA GLN A 70 7.01 37.18 -34.65
C GLN A 70 5.96 38.30 -34.59
N SER A 71 5.58 38.67 -33.35
CA SER A 71 5.52 40.09 -32.93
C SER A 71 5.33 40.22 -31.42
N THR A 72 6.33 40.69 -30.74
CA THR A 72 6.30 41.48 -29.50
C THR A 72 6.20 42.97 -29.92
N PRO A 73 5.75 43.97 -29.11
CA PRO A 73 6.22 44.26 -27.78
C PRO A 73 5.27 45.05 -26.84
N GLY A 74 5.75 45.24 -25.57
CA GLY A 74 5.40 46.41 -24.74
C GLY A 74 4.50 46.05 -23.57
N GLY A 75 4.98 45.99 -22.39
CA GLY A 75 5.40 46.98 -21.42
C GLY A 75 4.27 47.28 -20.45
N ASP A 76 4.40 46.86 -19.21
CA ASP A 76 4.55 47.79 -18.10
C ASP A 76 4.77 47.04 -16.77
N GLU A 77 5.78 47.50 -16.10
CA GLU A 77 6.15 47.16 -14.73
C GLU A 77 5.06 47.54 -13.73
N THR A 78 4.75 46.68 -12.77
CA THR A 78 4.45 47.15 -11.44
C THR A 78 5.05 46.22 -10.41
N THR A 79 6.09 46.67 -9.84
CA THR A 79 6.75 46.25 -8.63
C THR A 79 5.73 46.06 -7.52
N ALA A 80 5.74 44.94 -6.82
CA ALA A 80 5.83 44.93 -5.37
C ALA A 80 5.63 43.50 -4.80
N GLY A 81 6.49 43.14 -3.91
CA GLY A 81 6.21 42.17 -2.89
C GLY A 81 6.94 40.83 -3.06
N THR A 82 8.28 40.87 -3.01
CA THR A 82 9.08 39.74 -2.60
C THR A 82 8.68 39.32 -1.21
N SER A 83 7.75 38.41 -1.11
CA SER A 83 7.65 37.52 0.03
C SER A 83 8.21 36.19 -0.43
N THR A 84 9.51 36.03 -0.21
CA THR A 84 10.17 34.73 -0.26
C THR A 84 9.67 33.92 0.95
N GLN A 85 8.43 33.49 0.86
CA GLN A 85 7.98 32.36 1.63
C GLN A 85 8.32 31.17 0.74
N ALA A 86 9.31 30.38 1.11
CA ALA A 86 9.48 29.03 0.60
C ALA A 86 8.15 28.32 0.88
N GLY A 87 7.20 28.48 -0.04
CA GLY A 87 5.86 27.95 0.03
C GLY A 87 5.99 26.44 0.10
N SER A 88 5.43 25.89 1.13
CA SER A 88 5.17 24.46 1.23
C SER A 88 4.38 24.09 -0.02
N ASP A 89 4.95 23.25 -0.90
CA ASP A 89 4.28 22.69 -2.09
C ASP A 89 3.20 21.68 -1.68
N VAL A 90 2.32 22.07 -0.76
CA VAL A 90 1.19 21.25 -0.29
C VAL A 90 -0.10 22.04 -0.51
N ALA A 91 -1.18 21.30 -0.78
CA ALA A 91 -2.49 21.92 -1.04
C ALA A 91 -3.05 22.62 0.21
N ASP A 92 -4.02 23.52 -0.01
CA ASP A 92 -4.75 24.16 1.08
C ASP A 92 -5.39 23.15 2.01
N GLY A 93 -5.33 23.41 3.32
CA GLY A 93 -5.81 22.49 4.37
C GLY A 93 -4.80 21.40 4.76
N PHE A 94 -3.55 21.52 4.28
CA PHE A 94 -2.45 20.64 4.69
C PHE A 94 -1.25 21.44 5.20
N THR A 95 -0.53 20.84 6.12
CA THR A 95 0.74 21.35 6.62
C THR A 95 1.84 20.33 6.40
N LEU A 96 2.97 20.74 5.78
CA LEU A 96 4.16 19.90 5.68
C LEU A 96 4.83 19.79 7.04
N ARG A 97 4.74 18.64 7.68
CA ARG A 97 5.32 18.37 8.98
C ARG A 97 6.68 17.68 8.88
N ALA A 98 7.66 18.24 9.56
CA ALA A 98 8.93 17.55 9.83
C ALA A 98 8.75 16.76 11.13
N ASP A 99 8.94 15.44 11.05
CA ASP A 99 8.76 14.52 12.17
C ASP A 99 10.10 14.09 12.77
N ASP A 100 10.16 14.00 14.10
CA ASP A 100 11.36 13.57 14.84
C ASP A 100 11.76 12.11 14.51
N ALA A 101 10.88 11.34 13.88
CA ALA A 101 11.19 10.01 13.39
C ALA A 101 11.98 10.01 12.06
N GLY A 102 12.43 11.18 11.57
CA GLY A 102 13.34 11.33 10.44
C GLY A 102 12.64 11.37 9.08
N PHE A 103 11.49 12.03 8.99
CA PHE A 103 10.80 12.23 7.72
C PHE A 103 10.03 13.56 7.67
N LYS A 104 9.61 13.95 6.45
CA LYS A 104 8.62 15.01 6.22
C LYS A 104 7.44 14.43 5.47
N VAL A 105 6.23 14.91 5.81
CA VAL A 105 4.98 14.48 5.18
C VAL A 105 3.93 15.57 5.32
N ALA A 106 3.09 15.75 4.30
CA ALA A 106 1.90 16.61 4.39
C ALA A 106 0.83 15.90 5.24
N VAL A 107 0.35 16.60 6.24
CA VAL A 107 -0.71 16.16 7.15
C VAL A 107 -1.84 17.17 7.08
N ALA A 108 -3.08 16.71 7.01
CA ALA A 108 -4.23 17.58 7.03
C ALA A 108 -4.29 18.37 8.34
N ASP A 109 -4.76 19.61 8.27
CA ASP A 109 -4.82 20.51 9.42
C ASP A 109 -5.79 19.96 10.49
N GLY A 110 -5.42 20.14 11.75
CA GLY A 110 -6.21 19.64 12.88
C GLY A 110 -5.99 18.15 13.22
N TRP A 111 -5.13 17.44 12.48
CA TRP A 111 -4.80 16.04 12.82
C TRP A 111 -3.84 15.95 14.00
N GLU A 112 -4.07 14.97 14.85
CA GLU A 112 -3.25 14.67 16.03
C GLU A 112 -2.18 13.62 15.70
N ARG A 113 -0.97 13.87 16.21
CA ARG A 113 0.16 12.95 16.10
C ARG A 113 0.28 12.05 17.31
N SER A 114 0.30 10.75 17.11
CA SER A 114 0.67 9.77 18.12
C SER A 114 2.18 9.48 18.10
N PRO A 115 2.82 9.27 19.26
CA PRO A 115 4.23 8.88 19.32
C PRO A 115 4.50 7.62 18.51
N LYS A 116 5.75 7.48 18.02
CA LYS A 116 6.19 6.25 17.34
C LYS A 116 5.96 5.05 18.26
N ASN A 117 5.16 4.10 17.80
CA ASN A 117 4.75 2.94 18.57
C ASN A 117 5.76 1.78 18.47
N GLY A 118 5.52 0.69 19.23
CA GLY A 118 6.37 -0.51 19.24
C GLY A 118 6.43 -1.25 17.89
N ARG A 119 5.53 -0.93 16.95
CA ARG A 119 5.52 -1.45 15.58
C ARG A 119 6.32 -0.56 14.61
N GLY A 120 6.94 0.50 15.12
CA GLY A 120 7.73 1.45 14.32
C GLY A 120 6.90 2.42 13.49
N GLN A 121 5.61 2.55 13.77
CA GLN A 121 4.67 3.43 13.09
C GLN A 121 4.58 4.78 13.80
N VAL A 122 4.53 5.85 13.04
CA VAL A 122 4.02 7.16 13.45
C VAL A 122 2.63 7.31 12.86
N VAL A 123 1.64 7.64 13.68
CA VAL A 123 0.24 7.76 13.26
C VAL A 123 -0.22 9.19 13.47
N TYR A 124 -0.81 9.76 12.43
CA TYR A 124 -1.61 10.98 12.52
C TYR A 124 -3.07 10.60 12.33
N SER A 125 -3.97 11.13 13.11
CA SER A 125 -5.39 10.75 13.05
C SER A 125 -6.33 11.91 13.29
N HIS A 126 -7.51 11.81 12.70
CA HIS A 126 -8.65 12.68 12.94
C HIS A 126 -9.96 11.93 12.65
N GLY A 127 -10.83 11.81 13.67
CA GLY A 127 -12.04 10.96 13.53
C GLY A 127 -11.69 9.52 13.17
N ASP A 128 -12.28 9.02 12.10
CA ASP A 128 -12.08 7.66 11.59
C ASP A 128 -10.95 7.54 10.55
N PHE A 129 -10.20 8.62 10.33
CA PHE A 129 -9.09 8.64 9.37
C PHE A 129 -7.74 8.53 10.07
N GLU A 130 -6.84 7.78 9.46
CA GLU A 130 -5.47 7.64 9.92
C GLU A 130 -4.47 7.71 8.77
N LEU A 131 -3.41 8.49 8.97
CA LEU A 131 -2.19 8.45 8.17
C LEU A 131 -1.12 7.72 8.98
N ILE A 132 -0.66 6.60 8.48
CA ILE A 132 0.38 5.76 9.08
C ILE A 132 1.66 5.91 8.27
N VAL A 133 2.73 6.29 8.93
CA VAL A 133 4.07 6.37 8.35
C VAL A 133 5.00 5.40 9.06
N VAL A 134 5.68 4.55 8.29
CA VAL A 134 6.70 3.62 8.79
C VAL A 134 8.05 4.02 8.17
N PRO A 135 8.90 4.77 8.88
CA PRO A 135 10.17 5.25 8.33
C PRO A 135 11.28 4.19 8.46
N GLY A 136 11.42 3.33 7.46
CA GLY A 136 12.58 2.44 7.33
C GLY A 136 12.68 1.30 8.34
N ARG A 137 11.55 0.75 8.83
CA ARG A 137 11.55 -0.38 9.78
C ARG A 137 12.15 -1.64 9.15
N ASP A 138 11.70 -2.00 7.96
CA ASP A 138 12.00 -3.28 7.32
C ASP A 138 13.13 -3.13 6.29
N SER A 139 14.07 -4.09 6.26
CA SER A 139 15.18 -4.05 5.31
C SER A 139 14.91 -4.90 4.07
N ALA A 140 15.42 -4.45 2.92
CA ALA A 140 15.40 -5.25 1.70
C ALA A 140 16.22 -6.53 1.80
N ALA A 141 17.26 -6.54 2.63
CA ALA A 141 18.07 -7.74 2.89
C ALA A 141 17.25 -8.88 3.49
N ALA A 142 16.28 -8.54 4.37
CA ALA A 142 15.41 -9.53 5.01
C ALA A 142 14.13 -9.83 4.21
N ASN A 143 13.63 -8.86 3.44
CA ASN A 143 12.30 -8.94 2.83
C ASN A 143 12.32 -8.97 1.29
N GLY A 144 13.51 -8.97 0.66
CA GLY A 144 13.66 -8.81 -0.77
C GLY A 144 13.63 -7.35 -1.22
N SER A 145 14.04 -7.08 -2.45
CA SER A 145 14.16 -5.72 -3.02
C SER A 145 13.02 -5.37 -4.00
N ASP A 146 11.96 -6.16 -4.04
CA ASP A 146 10.76 -5.91 -4.83
C ASP A 146 9.65 -5.32 -3.93
N PRO A 147 9.30 -4.02 -4.08
CA PRO A 147 8.27 -3.40 -3.27
C PRO A 147 6.89 -4.03 -3.41
N MET A 148 6.55 -4.57 -4.58
CA MET A 148 5.25 -5.23 -4.79
C MET A 148 5.18 -6.55 -4.03
N ALA A 149 6.23 -7.35 -4.07
CA ALA A 149 6.31 -8.58 -3.29
C ALA A 149 6.30 -8.29 -1.79
N TYR A 150 7.03 -7.25 -1.35
CA TYR A 150 6.99 -6.79 0.04
C TYR A 150 5.58 -6.39 0.46
N GLN A 151 4.92 -5.52 -0.30
CA GLN A 151 3.56 -5.05 -0.03
C GLN A 151 2.56 -6.21 0.05
N ARG A 152 2.63 -7.14 -0.90
CA ARG A 152 1.71 -8.27 -0.97
C ARG A 152 1.88 -9.27 0.18
N ASP A 153 3.15 -9.58 0.54
CA ASP A 153 3.43 -10.77 1.34
C ASP A 153 4.00 -10.47 2.72
N LYS A 154 4.60 -9.30 2.94
CA LYS A 154 5.45 -9.01 4.11
C LYS A 154 5.07 -7.77 4.92
N GLU A 155 4.49 -6.77 4.28
CA GLU A 155 4.15 -5.52 4.93
C GLU A 155 3.15 -5.72 6.07
N SER A 156 3.55 -5.38 7.29
CA SER A 156 2.72 -5.63 8.49
C SER A 156 1.45 -4.78 8.52
N GLU A 157 1.46 -3.63 7.87
CA GLU A 157 0.32 -2.71 7.79
C GLU A 157 -0.84 -3.28 6.95
N LEU A 158 -0.53 -4.25 6.07
CA LEU A 158 -1.50 -4.97 5.25
C LEU A 158 -1.83 -6.38 5.78
N GLU A 159 -1.37 -6.73 6.98
CA GLU A 159 -1.72 -8.00 7.60
C GLU A 159 -3.24 -8.17 7.80
N PRO A 160 -4.01 -7.16 8.27
CA PRO A 160 -5.47 -7.28 8.38
C PRO A 160 -6.14 -7.57 7.03
N TYR A 161 -5.65 -6.96 5.93
CA TYR A 161 -6.10 -7.27 4.59
C TYR A 161 -5.87 -8.74 4.23
N ARG A 162 -4.68 -9.27 4.48
CA ARG A 162 -4.34 -10.68 4.17
C ARG A 162 -5.11 -11.70 5.00
N GLN A 163 -5.54 -11.33 6.20
CA GLN A 163 -6.30 -12.18 7.12
C GLN A 163 -7.82 -12.10 6.91
N SER A 164 -8.30 -11.11 6.18
CA SER A 164 -9.72 -10.90 5.94
C SER A 164 -10.23 -11.76 4.79
N SER A 165 -11.32 -12.49 5.02
CA SER A 165 -11.99 -13.30 3.98
C SER A 165 -12.78 -12.47 2.96
N TRP A 166 -13.05 -11.20 3.24
CA TRP A 166 -13.82 -10.27 2.40
C TRP A 166 -12.97 -9.11 1.90
N ALA A 167 -11.67 -9.31 1.82
CA ALA A 167 -10.76 -8.27 1.38
C ALA A 167 -10.65 -8.21 -0.14
N THR A 168 -10.50 -7.00 -0.65
CA THR A 168 -10.24 -6.75 -2.08
C THR A 168 -9.01 -5.88 -2.26
N ALA A 169 -8.31 -6.04 -3.38
CA ALA A 169 -7.23 -5.18 -3.78
C ALA A 169 -7.42 -4.72 -5.23
N SER A 170 -7.05 -3.48 -5.51
CA SER A 170 -7.09 -2.89 -6.83
C SER A 170 -5.99 -1.86 -7.02
N GLY A 171 -5.79 -1.38 -8.24
CA GLY A 171 -4.81 -0.32 -8.53
C GLY A 171 -3.38 -0.68 -8.14
N LEU A 172 -3.05 -1.97 -8.06
CA LEU A 172 -1.70 -2.44 -7.76
C LEU A 172 -0.76 -2.07 -8.89
N ARG A 173 0.29 -1.31 -8.59
CA ARG A 173 1.28 -0.87 -9.59
C ARG A 173 2.66 -0.74 -9.01
N ASN A 174 3.66 -1.14 -9.79
CA ASN A 174 5.05 -0.80 -9.54
C ASN A 174 5.37 0.55 -10.19
N ILE A 175 6.09 1.38 -9.46
CA ILE A 175 6.54 2.68 -9.92
C ILE A 175 8.05 2.75 -9.71
N GLN A 176 8.75 3.25 -10.71
CA GLN A 176 10.18 3.51 -10.59
C GLN A 176 10.48 4.95 -11.04
N VAL A 177 11.10 5.72 -10.16
CA VAL A 177 11.55 7.08 -10.45
C VAL A 177 13.07 7.12 -10.19
N GLY A 178 13.85 7.16 -11.26
CA GLY A 178 15.30 7.02 -11.17
C GLY A 178 15.69 5.67 -10.55
N GLN A 179 16.40 5.70 -9.45
CA GLN A 179 16.82 4.50 -8.70
C GLN A 179 15.77 4.07 -7.64
N GLN A 180 14.77 4.90 -7.39
CA GLN A 180 13.78 4.63 -6.35
C GLN A 180 12.67 3.73 -6.90
N LYS A 181 12.49 2.60 -6.25
CA LYS A 181 11.42 1.63 -6.55
C LYS A 181 10.33 1.74 -5.49
N MET A 182 9.08 1.69 -5.92
CA MET A 182 7.93 1.70 -5.04
C MET A 182 6.79 0.87 -5.59
N ALA A 183 5.90 0.43 -4.71
CA ALA A 183 4.63 -0.19 -5.06
C ALA A 183 3.49 0.59 -4.43
N GLU A 184 2.41 0.73 -5.15
CA GLU A 184 1.16 1.32 -4.67
C GLU A 184 0.01 0.34 -4.83
N GLY A 185 -0.99 0.49 -3.97
CA GLY A 185 -2.22 -0.27 -4.04
C GLY A 185 -3.36 0.38 -3.29
N GLN A 186 -4.55 -0.09 -3.61
CA GLN A 186 -5.80 0.20 -2.91
C GLN A 186 -6.31 -1.10 -2.33
N PHE A 187 -6.77 -1.06 -1.09
CA PHE A 187 -7.21 -2.24 -0.37
C PHE A 187 -8.51 -1.93 0.36
N THR A 188 -9.37 -2.93 0.49
CA THR A 188 -10.58 -2.83 1.29
C THR A 188 -10.67 -4.06 2.15
N TRP A 189 -10.98 -3.89 3.42
CA TRP A 189 -11.27 -4.99 4.34
C TRP A 189 -12.20 -4.54 5.45
N THR A 190 -12.78 -5.50 6.16
CA THR A 190 -13.56 -5.23 7.36
C THR A 190 -12.64 -5.26 8.58
N SER A 191 -12.66 -4.18 9.38
CA SER A 191 -11.93 -4.12 10.65
C SER A 191 -12.52 -5.07 11.71
N ASP A 192 -11.79 -5.32 12.78
CA ASP A 192 -12.27 -6.11 13.92
C ASP A 192 -13.56 -5.55 14.54
N GLY A 193 -13.80 -4.24 14.41
CA GLY A 193 -15.01 -3.56 14.82
C GLY A 193 -16.19 -3.67 13.84
N GLY A 194 -16.03 -4.39 12.72
CA GLY A 194 -17.07 -4.56 11.70
C GLY A 194 -17.21 -3.39 10.71
N GLN A 195 -16.31 -2.41 10.76
CA GLN A 195 -16.30 -1.28 9.84
C GLN A 195 -15.57 -1.66 8.55
N GLU A 196 -16.16 -1.35 7.40
CA GLU A 196 -15.47 -1.45 6.11
C GLU A 196 -14.49 -0.28 5.95
N LEU A 197 -13.21 -0.62 5.75
CA LEU A 197 -12.12 0.33 5.56
C LEU A 197 -11.68 0.34 4.11
N PHE A 198 -11.48 1.54 3.58
CA PHE A 198 -10.71 1.78 2.37
C PHE A 198 -9.32 2.28 2.71
N VAL A 199 -8.33 1.75 2.04
CA VAL A 199 -6.92 1.99 2.34
C VAL A 199 -6.14 2.26 1.06
N ARG A 200 -5.37 3.33 1.05
CA ARG A 200 -4.36 3.64 0.04
C ARG A 200 -2.98 3.41 0.64
N ASN A 201 -2.13 2.70 -0.05
CA ASN A 201 -0.83 2.29 0.47
C ASN A 201 0.28 2.47 -0.55
N ARG A 202 1.44 2.96 -0.09
CA ARG A 202 2.70 3.00 -0.83
C ARG A 202 3.80 2.40 0.02
N ALA A 203 4.49 1.41 -0.53
CA ALA A 203 5.76 0.92 -0.01
C ALA A 203 6.88 1.43 -0.92
N VAL A 204 7.84 2.16 -0.39
CA VAL A 204 8.98 2.70 -1.14
C VAL A 204 10.30 2.21 -0.58
N LEU A 205 11.20 1.79 -1.46
CA LEU A 205 12.54 1.34 -1.06
C LEU A 205 13.53 2.51 -1.12
N ILE A 206 14.02 2.94 0.05
CA ILE A 206 14.99 4.03 0.20
C ILE A 206 16.19 3.50 0.97
N ALA A 207 17.39 3.64 0.43
CA ALA A 207 18.64 3.21 1.08
C ALA A 207 18.57 1.77 1.64
N GLY A 208 17.95 0.85 0.89
CA GLY A 208 17.83 -0.55 1.28
C GLY A 208 16.80 -0.84 2.39
N ARG A 209 15.96 0.13 2.73
CA ARG A 209 14.87 -0.02 3.71
C ARG A 209 13.52 0.35 3.12
N TYR A 210 12.49 -0.35 3.57
CA TYR A 210 11.11 -0.05 3.20
C TYR A 210 10.53 1.05 4.08
N HIS A 211 9.99 2.06 3.43
CA HIS A 211 9.20 3.12 4.04
C HIS A 211 7.76 2.95 3.56
N VAL A 212 6.83 3.04 4.48
CA VAL A 212 5.41 2.91 4.16
C VAL A 212 4.70 4.23 4.44
N VAL A 213 3.86 4.64 3.50
CA VAL A 213 2.88 5.71 3.67
C VAL A 213 1.51 5.11 3.36
N GLN A 214 0.68 5.03 4.38
CA GLN A 214 -0.65 4.45 4.28
C GLN A 214 -1.68 5.43 4.84
N VAL A 215 -2.77 5.64 4.10
CA VAL A 215 -3.96 6.32 4.62
C VAL A 215 -5.13 5.36 4.62
N ARG A 216 -5.87 5.33 5.71
CA ARG A 216 -7.07 4.52 5.86
C ARG A 216 -8.21 5.32 6.46
N GLY A 217 -9.43 4.95 6.11
CA GLY A 217 -10.67 5.54 6.60
C GLY A 217 -11.87 4.71 6.18
N PRO A 218 -13.10 5.17 6.48
CA PRO A 218 -14.31 4.50 6.09
C PRO A 218 -14.38 4.26 4.57
N GLU A 219 -14.84 3.09 4.15
CA GLU A 219 -15.00 2.76 2.74
C GLU A 219 -15.96 3.74 2.02
N ALA A 220 -16.98 4.21 2.71
CA ALA A 220 -17.92 5.20 2.20
C ALA A 220 -17.28 6.56 1.90
N GLU A 221 -16.09 6.82 2.44
CA GLU A 221 -15.36 8.09 2.27
C GLU A 221 -14.04 7.89 1.51
N ARG A 222 -14.01 6.97 0.55
CA ARG A 222 -12.80 6.63 -0.23
C ARG A 222 -12.20 7.79 -0.99
N ASP A 223 -13.00 8.77 -1.40
CA ASP A 223 -12.50 9.95 -2.10
C ASP A 223 -11.66 10.81 -1.16
N GLU A 224 -12.10 10.95 0.09
CA GLU A 224 -11.33 11.66 1.11
C GLU A 224 -10.05 10.91 1.48
N VAL A 225 -10.10 9.59 1.67
CA VAL A 225 -8.90 8.76 1.87
C VAL A 225 -7.92 8.94 0.72
N THR A 226 -8.42 9.01 -0.51
CA THR A 226 -7.59 9.21 -1.72
C THR A 226 -6.93 10.58 -1.72
N ARG A 227 -7.67 11.65 -1.43
CA ARG A 227 -7.17 13.01 -1.35
C ARG A 227 -6.06 13.16 -0.28
N LEU A 228 -6.31 12.61 0.91
CA LEU A 228 -5.36 12.61 2.03
C LEU A 228 -4.08 11.85 1.67
N TYR A 229 -4.24 10.68 1.06
CA TYR A 229 -3.12 9.84 0.63
C TYR A 229 -2.25 10.52 -0.42
N GLU A 230 -2.83 11.13 -1.44
CA GLU A 230 -2.08 11.78 -2.51
C GLU A 230 -1.18 12.87 -1.94
N GLN A 231 -1.69 13.72 -1.06
CA GLN A 231 -0.90 14.76 -0.41
C GLN A 231 0.23 14.18 0.45
N ALA A 232 -0.06 13.15 1.24
CA ALA A 232 0.93 12.50 2.08
C ALA A 232 2.00 11.77 1.24
N ALA A 233 1.59 11.00 0.24
CA ALA A 233 2.49 10.19 -0.57
C ALA A 233 3.40 11.05 -1.48
N GLU A 234 2.90 12.15 -2.03
CA GLU A 234 3.67 13.06 -2.89
C GLU A 234 4.68 13.87 -2.09
N SER A 235 4.33 14.25 -0.87
CA SER A 235 5.17 15.08 0.00
C SER A 235 6.16 14.29 0.83
N TYR A 236 5.99 12.97 0.95
CA TYR A 236 6.86 12.16 1.80
C TYR A 236 8.32 12.23 1.38
N ARG A 237 9.18 12.58 2.34
CA ARG A 237 10.66 12.59 2.19
C ARG A 237 11.30 12.06 3.46
N TYR A 238 12.18 11.08 3.30
CA TYR A 238 13.03 10.62 4.39
C TYR A 238 14.15 11.64 4.61
N THR A 239 14.46 11.97 5.88
CA THR A 239 15.43 13.01 6.26
C THR A 239 16.51 12.54 7.24
N GLY A 240 16.40 11.28 7.74
CA GLY A 240 17.33 10.71 8.71
C GLY A 240 18.25 9.64 8.16
#